data_8ec19788f8d67e34d312b10b66101851
#
_entry.id   8ec19788f8d67e34d312b10b66101851
#
_cell.length_a   1.000
_cell.length_b   1.000
_cell.length_c   1.000
_cell.angle_alpha   90.00
_cell.angle_beta   90.00
_cell.angle_gamma   90.00
#
_symmetry.space_group_name_H-M   'P 1'
#
loop_
_entity.id
_entity.type
_entity.pdbx_description
1 polymer ?
#
loop_
_entity_poly.entity_id
_entity_poly.type
_entity_poly.pdbx_seq_one_letter_code
_entity_poly.pdbx_strand_id
1 'polypeptide(L)'
;MLCFYQNTALSKAYTVTAETNRDMPEGVQGDIRAVAARVLRLEAEALGKLADQLDQHFDAAVETLADIKGKLVVSGMGKSGHIARKIAATLASTGTPAHYVHPGEASHGDLGM
;
A
#
# COMPACT_ATOMS: atom_id res chain seq x y z
N MET A 1 5.56 -18.55 7.42
CA MET A 1 6.76 -18.66 8.28
C MET A 1 7.09 -17.24 8.73
N LEU A 2 6.63 -16.84 9.92
CA LEU A 2 6.96 -15.54 10.51
C LEU A 2 8.35 -15.64 11.11
N CYS A 3 9.31 -14.92 10.56
CA CYS A 3 10.64 -14.79 11.14
C CYS A 3 10.59 -13.66 12.17
N PHE A 4 10.52 -13.99 13.45
CA PHE A 4 10.73 -13.01 14.52
C PHE A 4 12.22 -12.73 14.65
N TYR A 5 12.66 -11.58 14.13
CA TYR A 5 13.98 -11.06 14.42
C TYR A 5 13.93 -10.34 15.77
N GLN A 6 14.39 -11.00 16.83
CA GLN A 6 14.59 -10.34 18.13
C GLN A 6 15.84 -9.46 18.04
N ASN A 7 15.65 -8.20 17.65
CA ASN A 7 16.69 -7.19 17.82
C ASN A 7 16.49 -6.49 19.18
N THR A 8 17.29 -6.87 20.16
CA THR A 8 17.28 -6.30 21.51
C THR A 8 17.52 -4.79 21.56
N ALA A 9 18.02 -4.19 20.50
CA ALA A 9 18.16 -2.74 20.36
C ALA A 9 16.84 -2.02 20.03
N LEU A 10 15.87 -2.71 19.42
CA LEU A 10 14.56 -2.14 19.07
C LEU A 10 13.54 -2.21 20.22
N SER A 11 13.75 -3.06 21.22
CA SER A 11 12.82 -3.14 22.36
C SER A 11 12.87 -1.88 23.26
N LYS A 12 13.94 -1.09 23.20
CA LYS A 12 14.03 0.21 23.88
C LYS A 12 13.35 1.37 23.13
N ALA A 13 13.03 1.19 21.86
CA ALA A 13 12.55 2.29 21.01
C ALA A 13 11.02 2.50 21.06
N TYR A 14 10.26 1.59 21.65
CA TYR A 14 8.79 1.66 21.63
C TYR A 14 8.10 1.56 23.00
N THR A 15 8.84 1.72 24.09
CA THR A 15 8.16 2.02 25.35
C THR A 15 7.80 3.51 25.30
N VAL A 16 6.59 3.83 24.87
CA VAL A 16 6.00 5.16 25.02
C VAL A 16 5.80 5.37 26.51
N THR A 17 6.85 5.87 27.18
CA THR A 17 6.75 6.32 28.56
C THR A 17 6.09 7.69 28.58
N ALA A 18 5.49 8.05 29.72
CA ALA A 18 4.89 9.38 29.90
C ALA A 18 5.90 10.54 29.67
N GLU A 19 7.20 10.24 29.61
CA GLU A 19 8.27 11.21 29.32
C GLU A 19 8.41 11.51 27.82
N THR A 20 8.17 10.54 26.93
CA THR A 20 8.17 10.77 25.46
C THR A 20 6.99 11.63 24.97
N ASN A 21 5.98 11.82 25.81
CA ASN A 21 4.85 12.69 25.48
C ASN A 21 5.17 14.20 25.67
N ARG A 22 6.31 14.57 26.28
CA ARG A 22 6.67 15.97 26.52
C ARG A 22 7.30 16.67 25.33
N ASP A 23 7.88 15.90 24.40
CA ASP A 23 8.58 16.44 23.21
C ASP A 23 7.73 16.35 21.93
N MET A 24 6.46 15.99 22.05
CA MET A 24 5.54 15.99 20.93
C MET A 24 5.07 17.42 20.62
N PRO A 25 4.98 17.82 19.34
CA PRO A 25 4.46 19.13 18.95
C PRO A 25 3.11 19.40 19.62
N GLU A 26 2.85 20.63 20.06
CA GLU A 26 1.64 21.04 20.80
C GLU A 26 0.30 20.61 20.17
N GLY A 27 0.28 20.20 18.90
CA GLY A 27 -0.93 19.69 18.22
C GLY A 27 -1.19 18.18 18.43
N VAL A 28 -0.32 17.42 19.11
CA VAL A 28 -0.43 15.96 19.29
C VAL A 28 -0.68 15.57 20.76
N GLN A 29 -0.86 16.54 21.65
CA GLN A 29 -1.19 16.30 23.09
C GLN A 29 -2.68 15.91 23.29
N GLY A 30 -3.27 15.18 22.34
CA GLY A 30 -4.60 14.62 22.44
C GLY A 30 -4.57 13.13 22.78
N ASP A 31 -5.70 12.59 23.16
CA ASP A 31 -5.87 11.14 23.31
C ASP A 31 -5.44 10.45 22.01
N ILE A 32 -4.31 9.72 22.06
CA ILE A 32 -3.75 8.98 20.90
C ILE A 32 -4.79 8.09 20.25
N ARG A 33 -5.68 7.49 21.05
CA ARG A 33 -6.78 6.67 20.54
C ARG A 33 -7.81 7.50 19.78
N ALA A 34 -8.09 8.71 20.24
CA ALA A 34 -8.99 9.63 19.52
C ALA A 34 -8.40 10.05 18.16
N VAL A 35 -7.09 10.32 18.12
CA VAL A 35 -6.39 10.62 16.86
C VAL A 35 -6.44 9.42 15.92
N ALA A 36 -6.10 8.22 16.39
CA ALA A 36 -6.15 6.99 15.60
C ALA A 36 -7.58 6.71 15.07
N ALA A 37 -8.58 6.83 15.94
CA ALA A 37 -9.98 6.65 15.54
C ALA A 37 -10.43 7.68 14.50
N ARG A 38 -9.96 8.93 14.61
CA ARG A 38 -10.24 9.98 13.62
C ARG A 38 -9.64 9.64 12.27
N VAL A 39 -8.38 9.19 12.23
CA VAL A 39 -7.72 8.78 10.97
C VAL A 39 -8.50 7.65 10.31
N LEU A 40 -8.82 6.58 11.05
CA LEU A 40 -9.58 5.44 10.53
C LEU A 40 -10.96 5.85 9.97
N ARG A 41 -11.65 6.78 10.64
CA ARG A 41 -12.94 7.30 10.13
C ARG A 41 -12.78 8.09 8.85
N LEU A 42 -11.73 8.93 8.75
CA LEU A 42 -11.44 9.68 7.51
C LEU A 42 -11.11 8.74 6.34
N GLU A 43 -10.34 7.68 6.60
CA GLU A 43 -10.05 6.66 5.59
C GLU A 43 -11.31 5.91 5.16
N ALA A 44 -12.17 5.51 6.12
CA ALA A 44 -13.44 4.86 5.82
C ALA A 44 -14.39 5.75 5.00
N GLU A 45 -14.47 7.04 5.33
CA GLU A 45 -15.24 8.03 4.56
C GLU A 45 -14.70 8.19 3.13
N ALA A 46 -13.36 8.25 2.98
CA ALA A 46 -12.73 8.34 1.67
C ALA A 46 -13.03 7.12 0.80
N LEU A 47 -13.01 5.91 1.38
CA LEU A 47 -13.38 4.68 0.68
C LEU A 47 -14.86 4.68 0.27
N GLY A 48 -15.75 5.16 1.13
CA GLY A 48 -17.17 5.32 0.78
C GLY A 48 -17.36 6.25 -0.43
N LYS A 49 -16.74 7.43 -0.41
CA LYS A 49 -16.76 8.37 -1.54
C LYS A 49 -16.20 7.75 -2.83
N LEU A 50 -15.13 6.96 -2.72
CA LEU A 50 -14.55 6.28 -3.86
C LEU A 50 -15.53 5.24 -4.44
N ALA A 51 -16.20 4.48 -3.59
CA ALA A 51 -17.22 3.50 -4.04
C ALA A 51 -18.36 4.16 -4.82
N ASP A 52 -18.82 5.34 -4.36
CA ASP A 52 -19.86 6.11 -5.03
C ASP A 52 -19.41 6.71 -6.39
N GLN A 53 -18.10 6.79 -6.63
CA GLN A 53 -17.51 7.33 -7.86
C GLN A 53 -17.17 6.25 -8.90
N LEU A 54 -17.37 4.96 -8.59
CA LEU A 54 -17.16 3.89 -9.57
C LEU A 54 -18.18 4.04 -10.69
N ASP A 55 -17.67 4.06 -11.92
CA ASP A 55 -18.46 4.28 -13.12
C ASP A 55 -18.09 3.26 -14.23
N GLN A 56 -18.64 3.44 -15.41
CA GLN A 56 -18.38 2.61 -16.58
C GLN A 56 -16.90 2.49 -16.99
N HIS A 57 -16.04 3.43 -16.60
CA HIS A 57 -14.61 3.34 -16.87
C HIS A 57 -13.94 2.30 -15.97
N PHE A 58 -14.46 2.13 -14.75
CA PHE A 58 -14.04 1.03 -13.89
C PHE A 58 -14.43 -0.32 -14.50
N ASP A 59 -15.66 -0.46 -14.99
CA ASP A 59 -16.14 -1.69 -15.63
C ASP A 59 -15.25 -2.03 -16.83
N ALA A 60 -14.99 -1.06 -17.72
CA ALA A 60 -14.14 -1.24 -18.89
C ALA A 60 -12.69 -1.64 -18.51
N ALA A 61 -12.15 -1.08 -17.43
CA ALA A 61 -10.83 -1.46 -16.93
C ALA A 61 -10.82 -2.91 -16.44
N VAL A 62 -11.83 -3.33 -15.69
CA VAL A 62 -11.97 -4.72 -15.22
C VAL A 62 -12.09 -5.69 -16.38
N GLU A 63 -12.93 -5.40 -17.36
CA GLU A 63 -13.10 -6.22 -18.58
C GLU A 63 -11.78 -6.35 -19.35
N THR A 64 -11.05 -5.23 -19.52
CA THR A 64 -9.75 -5.23 -20.18
C THR A 64 -8.75 -6.13 -19.47
N LEU A 65 -8.72 -6.10 -18.12
CA LEU A 65 -7.85 -6.95 -17.32
C LEU A 65 -8.25 -8.42 -17.35
N ALA A 66 -9.56 -8.70 -17.39
CA ALA A 66 -10.08 -10.07 -17.47
C ALA A 66 -9.78 -10.74 -18.83
N ASP A 67 -9.75 -9.97 -19.90
CA ASP A 67 -9.53 -10.46 -21.27
C ASP A 67 -8.05 -10.50 -21.70
N ILE A 68 -7.12 -10.16 -20.82
CA ILE A 68 -5.68 -10.19 -21.15
C ILE A 68 -5.25 -11.57 -21.65
N LYS A 69 -4.67 -11.61 -22.85
CA LYS A 69 -4.13 -12.84 -23.45
C LYS A 69 -2.61 -13.03 -23.18
N GLY A 70 -1.96 -12.01 -22.69
CA GLY A 70 -0.54 -12.01 -22.33
C GLY A 70 -0.32 -11.91 -20.82
N LYS A 71 0.51 -10.98 -20.43
CA LYS A 71 0.82 -10.68 -19.02
C LYS A 71 0.55 -9.20 -18.72
N LEU A 72 0.10 -8.91 -17.51
CA LEU A 72 -0.03 -7.56 -17.00
C LEU A 72 1.32 -7.11 -16.41
N VAL A 73 1.78 -5.93 -16.77
CA VAL A 73 2.92 -5.28 -16.15
C VAL A 73 2.41 -4.17 -15.23
N VAL A 74 2.74 -4.27 -13.95
CA VAL A 74 2.40 -3.27 -12.94
C VAL A 74 3.69 -2.54 -12.55
N SER A 75 3.69 -1.22 -12.60
CA SER A 75 4.90 -0.41 -12.39
C SER A 75 4.66 0.71 -11.38
N GLY A 76 5.72 1.13 -10.71
CA GLY A 76 5.70 2.23 -9.74
C GLY A 76 7.02 2.39 -9.01
N MET A 77 7.29 3.59 -8.48
CA MET A 77 8.47 3.91 -7.69
C MET A 77 8.13 4.20 -6.24
N GLY A 78 9.07 3.96 -5.32
CA GLY A 78 8.90 4.25 -3.90
C GLY A 78 7.67 3.55 -3.31
N LYS A 79 6.81 4.29 -2.63
CA LYS A 79 5.60 3.75 -1.98
C LYS A 79 4.63 3.12 -2.98
N SER A 80 4.43 3.75 -4.15
CA SER A 80 3.59 3.19 -5.22
C SER A 80 4.18 1.90 -5.78
N GLY A 81 5.51 1.75 -5.81
CA GLY A 81 6.17 0.50 -6.21
C GLY A 81 5.88 -0.66 -5.25
N HIS A 82 5.81 -0.42 -3.94
CA HIS A 82 5.42 -1.45 -2.97
C HIS A 82 3.97 -1.89 -3.19
N ILE A 83 3.06 -0.95 -3.45
CA ILE A 83 1.66 -1.27 -3.78
C ILE A 83 1.57 -2.02 -5.11
N ALA A 84 2.31 -1.59 -6.14
CA ALA A 84 2.36 -2.25 -7.43
C ALA A 84 2.84 -3.72 -7.34
N ARG A 85 3.87 -3.99 -6.52
CA ARG A 85 4.32 -5.36 -6.24
C ARG A 85 3.23 -6.21 -5.60
N LYS A 86 2.50 -5.66 -4.62
CA LYS A 86 1.38 -6.34 -3.98
C LYS A 86 0.27 -6.66 -4.99
N ILE A 87 -0.10 -5.70 -5.84
CA ILE A 87 -1.13 -5.88 -6.87
C ILE A 87 -0.70 -6.99 -7.84
N ALA A 88 0.53 -6.93 -8.38
CA ALA A 88 1.04 -7.95 -9.29
C ALA A 88 1.02 -9.35 -8.67
N ALA A 89 1.49 -9.48 -7.42
CA ALA A 89 1.49 -10.74 -6.70
C ALA A 89 0.07 -11.28 -6.46
N THR A 90 -0.89 -10.41 -6.12
CA THR A 90 -2.29 -10.80 -5.93
C THR A 90 -2.90 -11.30 -7.23
N LEU A 91 -2.75 -10.58 -8.34
CA LEU A 91 -3.25 -10.96 -9.64
C LEU A 91 -2.65 -12.30 -10.10
N ALA A 92 -1.34 -12.48 -9.97
CA ALA A 92 -0.68 -13.74 -10.31
C ALA A 92 -1.19 -14.91 -9.47
N SER A 93 -1.45 -14.71 -8.18
CA SER A 93 -1.98 -15.76 -7.29
C SER A 93 -3.44 -16.12 -7.58
N THR A 94 -4.19 -15.24 -8.22
CA THR A 94 -5.61 -15.44 -8.58
C THR A 94 -5.83 -15.82 -10.05
N GLY A 95 -4.75 -16.10 -10.78
CA GLY A 95 -4.83 -16.66 -12.13
C GLY A 95 -4.60 -15.67 -13.27
N THR A 96 -4.39 -14.38 -12.99
CA THR A 96 -4.03 -13.39 -14.02
C THR A 96 -2.49 -13.23 -14.04
N PRO A 97 -1.79 -13.62 -15.14
CA PRO A 97 -0.34 -13.46 -15.24
C PRO A 97 0.06 -11.99 -15.07
N ALA A 98 0.75 -11.67 -13.99
CA ALA A 98 1.15 -10.30 -13.69
C ALA A 98 2.57 -10.24 -13.14
N HIS A 99 3.31 -9.19 -13.52
CA HIS A 99 4.67 -8.93 -13.04
C HIS A 99 4.83 -7.47 -12.63
N TYR A 100 5.65 -7.26 -11.63
CA TYR A 100 6.09 -5.91 -11.28
C TYR A 100 7.39 -5.58 -12.01
N VAL A 101 7.45 -4.38 -12.61
CA VAL A 101 8.68 -3.84 -13.22
C VAL A 101 8.96 -2.47 -12.63
N HIS A 102 10.18 -2.27 -12.13
CA HIS A 102 10.61 -0.95 -11.68
C HIS A 102 10.83 -0.03 -12.89
N PRO A 103 10.32 1.22 -12.92
CA PRO A 103 10.47 2.11 -14.08
C PRO A 103 11.92 2.34 -14.51
N GLY A 104 12.86 2.40 -13.55
CA GLY A 104 14.28 2.50 -13.84
C GLY A 104 14.83 1.26 -14.56
N GLU A 105 14.41 0.06 -14.19
CA GLU A 105 14.83 -1.21 -14.82
C GLU A 105 14.19 -1.35 -16.21
N ALA A 106 12.94 -0.92 -16.36
CA ALA A 106 12.27 -0.89 -17.65
C ALA A 106 13.04 -0.10 -18.71
N SER A 107 13.64 1.03 -18.33
CA SER A 107 14.46 1.85 -19.24
C SER A 107 15.81 1.22 -19.59
N HIS A 108 16.24 0.18 -18.86
CA HIS A 108 17.50 -0.55 -19.08
C HIS A 108 17.34 -1.91 -19.76
N GLY A 109 16.17 -2.23 -20.31
CA GLY A 109 15.97 -3.41 -21.14
C GLY A 109 14.83 -4.34 -20.72
N ASP A 110 14.24 -4.15 -19.52
CA ASP A 110 13.18 -5.03 -19.02
C ASP A 110 11.82 -4.83 -19.73
N LEU A 111 11.74 -3.88 -20.68
CA LEU A 111 10.57 -3.71 -21.55
C LEU A 111 10.35 -4.87 -22.51
N GLY A 112 11.34 -5.74 -22.69
CA GLY A 112 11.26 -6.90 -23.60
C GLY A 112 10.70 -8.18 -22.98
N MET A 113 10.31 -8.15 -21.71
CA MET A 113 9.79 -9.32 -20.99
C MET A 113 8.34 -9.67 -21.31
#